data_93de42e35a2d692d889737d412b75a24
#
_entry.id   93de42e35a2d692d889737d412b75a24
#
_cell.length_a   1.000
_cell.length_b   1.000
_cell.length_c   1.000
_cell.angle_alpha   90.00
_cell.angle_beta   90.00
_cell.angle_gamma   90.00
#
_symmetry.space_group_name_H-M   'P 1'
#
loop_
_entity.id
_entity.type
_entity.pdbx_description
1 polymer ?
#
loop_
_entity_poly.entity_id
_entity_poly.type
_entity_poly.pdbx_seq_one_letter_code
_entity_poly.pdbx_strand_id
1 'polypeptide(L)'
;MWVSVVLILSMFVSRVAPPHLESNEQPSLAIRTNNEAFNALNSYLSGGEDFNRSLDQELATLRPNSQRENVLMACAEREGTVHAQKDETDLKFRGFAQLSFPLLSDTHVAHAVFNYVDDFAPEVFDSLLTATKDEMSQRQRTTLYVQMNIALDGLETDPRCELLRGAGFELGVVEQASELDLALAQDPEIPAGLRPVYFAGWMPPEEHIKSFLRIMEMSWEDVPATDEAEPQVWTREMIEELHAENARSTKDIANALLVDAEGIAAYSCATIDHDHPEAVSQQITFVHRRARGQGLGMLIKQVLYREVKDRFPDARRIVTFNALDNERMLAINEKLGLRPKFRETSWKLVING
;
A
#
# COMPACT_ATOMS: atom_id res chain seq x y z
N MET A 1 43.71 -33.87 -18.25
CA MET A 1 43.67 -33.15 -17.00
C MET A 1 42.60 -32.07 -17.14
N TRP A 2 41.37 -32.33 -16.71
CA TRP A 2 40.25 -31.40 -16.77
C TRP A 2 40.37 -30.46 -15.59
N VAL A 3 40.61 -29.19 -15.85
CA VAL A 3 40.50 -28.14 -14.83
C VAL A 3 39.02 -27.81 -14.71
N SER A 4 38.40 -28.28 -13.65
CA SER A 4 37.02 -27.81 -13.31
C SER A 4 37.17 -26.34 -12.86
N VAL A 5 36.72 -25.44 -13.71
CA VAL A 5 36.52 -24.03 -13.33
C VAL A 5 35.32 -23.99 -12.41
N VAL A 6 35.55 -23.88 -11.09
CA VAL A 6 34.49 -23.55 -10.14
C VAL A 6 34.18 -22.08 -10.35
N LEU A 7 33.05 -21.79 -11.02
CA LEU A 7 32.49 -20.44 -11.03
C LEU A 7 32.05 -20.12 -9.60
N ILE A 8 32.78 -19.26 -8.93
CA ILE A 8 32.35 -18.70 -7.66
C ILE A 8 31.40 -17.55 -8.02
N LEU A 9 30.10 -17.83 -7.97
CA LEU A 9 29.07 -16.78 -7.99
C LEU A 9 29.15 -16.05 -6.67
N SER A 10 29.60 -14.81 -6.66
CA SER A 10 29.59 -13.99 -5.45
C SER A 10 28.35 -13.11 -5.45
N MET A 11 27.44 -13.37 -4.52
CA MET A 11 26.27 -12.52 -4.26
C MET A 11 26.71 -11.27 -3.50
N PHE A 12 26.17 -10.12 -3.85
CA PHE A 12 26.43 -8.84 -3.19
C PHE A 12 25.19 -7.97 -3.19
N VAL A 13 25.11 -7.04 -2.25
CA VAL A 13 24.04 -6.03 -2.17
C VAL A 13 24.63 -4.64 -2.44
N SER A 14 23.96 -3.87 -3.29
CA SER A 14 24.34 -2.49 -3.59
C SER A 14 23.13 -1.58 -3.63
N ARG A 15 23.34 -0.29 -3.33
CA ARG A 15 22.32 0.74 -3.56
C ARG A 15 22.14 0.95 -5.06
N VAL A 16 20.89 1.11 -5.45
CA VAL A 16 20.49 1.56 -6.79
C VAL A 16 20.28 3.07 -6.74
N ALA A 17 20.96 3.80 -7.63
CA ALA A 17 20.77 5.24 -7.72
C ALA A 17 19.37 5.54 -8.27
N PRO A 18 18.58 6.44 -7.64
CA PRO A 18 17.32 6.88 -8.21
C PRO A 18 17.61 7.69 -9.49
N PRO A 19 16.72 7.65 -10.50
CA PRO A 19 16.88 8.44 -11.71
C PRO A 19 16.81 9.93 -11.36
N HIS A 20 17.61 10.73 -12.05
CA HIS A 20 17.58 12.18 -11.89
C HIS A 20 16.23 12.75 -12.33
N LEU A 21 15.66 13.67 -11.54
CA LEU A 21 14.32 14.25 -11.76
C LEU A 21 14.17 14.99 -13.10
N GLU A 22 15.29 15.41 -13.73
CA GLU A 22 15.32 16.22 -14.95
C GLU A 22 15.84 15.47 -16.18
N SER A 23 16.20 14.18 -16.05
CA SER A 23 16.74 13.42 -17.17
C SER A 23 15.64 12.64 -17.88
N ASN A 24 15.65 12.69 -19.23
CA ASN A 24 14.90 11.75 -20.08
C ASN A 24 15.58 10.35 -20.11
N GLU A 25 16.39 10.04 -19.12
CA GLU A 25 17.05 8.74 -19.02
C GLU A 25 16.04 7.67 -18.68
N GLN A 26 16.16 6.55 -19.37
CA GLN A 26 15.37 5.36 -19.05
C GLN A 26 15.77 4.86 -17.66
N PRO A 27 14.80 4.41 -16.83
CA PRO A 27 15.09 3.79 -15.54
C PRO A 27 16.10 2.66 -15.69
N SER A 28 17.01 2.54 -14.72
CA SER A 28 18.02 1.48 -14.72
C SER A 28 17.38 0.09 -14.81
N LEU A 29 18.17 -0.89 -15.25
CA LEU A 29 17.70 -2.28 -15.30
C LEU A 29 17.24 -2.77 -13.92
N ALA A 30 17.95 -2.37 -12.85
CA ALA A 30 17.57 -2.72 -11.48
C ALA A 30 16.17 -2.22 -11.09
N ILE A 31 15.82 -0.97 -11.41
CA ILE A 31 14.49 -0.40 -11.12
C ILE A 31 13.39 -1.15 -11.88
N ARG A 32 13.61 -1.40 -13.18
CA ARG A 32 12.64 -2.16 -13.99
C ARG A 32 12.43 -3.57 -13.46
N THR A 33 13.52 -4.28 -13.14
CA THR A 33 13.43 -5.64 -12.61
C THR A 33 12.77 -5.68 -11.23
N ASN A 34 12.97 -4.66 -10.37
CA ASN A 34 12.25 -4.56 -9.09
C ASN A 34 10.74 -4.39 -9.32
N ASN A 35 10.35 -3.51 -10.25
CA ASN A 35 8.93 -3.32 -10.59
C ASN A 35 8.31 -4.59 -11.17
N GLU A 36 9.00 -5.29 -12.06
CA GLU A 36 8.56 -6.57 -12.63
C GLU A 36 8.38 -7.64 -11.54
N ALA A 37 9.34 -7.76 -10.59
CA ALA A 37 9.27 -8.71 -9.49
C ALA A 37 8.08 -8.41 -8.54
N PHE A 38 7.86 -7.15 -8.20
CA PHE A 38 6.70 -6.71 -7.43
C PHE A 38 5.39 -7.07 -8.14
N ASN A 39 5.28 -6.74 -9.42
CA ASN A 39 4.08 -6.97 -10.21
C ASN A 39 3.80 -8.47 -10.42
N ALA A 40 4.84 -9.28 -10.63
CA ALA A 40 4.70 -10.72 -10.78
C ALA A 40 4.05 -11.37 -9.54
N LEU A 41 4.51 -11.00 -8.33
CA LEU A 41 3.92 -11.47 -7.08
C LEU A 41 2.46 -11.04 -6.94
N ASN A 42 2.17 -9.76 -7.18
CA ASN A 42 0.81 -9.24 -7.04
C ASN A 42 -0.15 -9.86 -8.05
N SER A 43 0.27 -10.03 -9.29
CA SER A 43 -0.53 -10.70 -10.32
C SER A 43 -0.81 -12.16 -9.97
N TYR A 44 0.18 -12.86 -9.41
CA TYR A 44 0.01 -14.24 -8.94
C TYR A 44 -1.02 -14.33 -7.80
N LEU A 45 -0.91 -13.45 -6.80
CA LEU A 45 -1.77 -13.47 -5.62
C LEU A 45 -3.20 -13.01 -5.92
N SER A 46 -3.37 -12.00 -6.75
CA SER A 46 -4.69 -11.43 -7.06
C SER A 46 -5.40 -12.16 -8.21
N GLY A 47 -4.65 -12.87 -9.05
CA GLY A 47 -5.15 -13.48 -10.29
C GLY A 47 -5.38 -12.47 -11.42
N GLY A 48 -4.74 -11.29 -11.36
CA GLY A 48 -4.85 -10.21 -12.34
C GLY A 48 -3.80 -9.13 -12.13
N GLU A 49 -3.90 -8.03 -12.86
CA GLU A 49 -2.93 -6.93 -12.83
C GLU A 49 -3.35 -5.72 -11.96
N ASP A 50 -4.49 -5.82 -11.28
CA ASP A 50 -5.14 -4.70 -10.57
C ASP A 50 -4.32 -4.10 -9.43
N PHE A 51 -3.33 -4.83 -8.93
CA PHE A 51 -2.42 -4.41 -7.86
C PHE A 51 -1.02 -4.13 -8.38
N ASN A 52 -0.85 -4.15 -9.71
CA ASN A 52 0.43 -3.83 -10.32
C ASN A 52 0.69 -2.32 -10.25
N ARG A 53 1.97 -1.96 -10.31
CA ARG A 53 2.42 -0.58 -10.41
C ARG A 53 2.96 -0.32 -11.80
N SER A 54 2.60 0.80 -12.41
CA SER A 54 3.31 1.29 -13.57
C SER A 54 4.75 1.67 -13.20
N LEU A 55 5.63 1.75 -14.19
CA LEU A 55 7.00 2.16 -13.94
C LEU A 55 7.09 3.60 -13.41
N ASP A 56 6.19 4.48 -13.83
CA ASP A 56 6.11 5.86 -13.33
C ASP A 56 5.69 5.92 -11.85
N GLN A 57 4.78 5.04 -11.43
CA GLN A 57 4.42 4.89 -10.02
C GLN A 57 5.59 4.33 -9.20
N GLU A 58 6.31 3.34 -9.72
CA GLU A 58 7.53 2.83 -9.06
C GLU A 58 8.57 3.93 -8.89
N LEU A 59 8.83 4.72 -9.94
CA LEU A 59 9.73 5.88 -9.87
C LEU A 59 9.25 6.92 -8.86
N ALA A 60 7.94 7.17 -8.77
CA ALA A 60 7.39 8.08 -7.78
C ALA A 60 7.60 7.58 -6.34
N THR A 61 7.52 6.26 -6.10
CA THR A 61 7.80 5.68 -4.77
C THR A 61 9.28 5.78 -4.38
N LEU A 62 10.19 5.81 -5.33
CA LEU A 62 11.64 5.89 -5.08
C LEU A 62 12.13 7.34 -4.91
N ARG A 63 11.34 8.34 -5.32
CA ARG A 63 11.72 9.76 -5.19
C ARG A 63 11.68 10.20 -3.73
N PRO A 64 12.76 10.81 -3.23
CA PRO A 64 12.73 11.43 -1.91
C PRO A 64 11.79 12.65 -1.92
N ASN A 65 11.13 12.90 -0.80
CA ASN A 65 10.30 14.08 -0.59
C ASN A 65 10.54 14.65 0.81
N SER A 66 9.83 15.72 1.18
CA SER A 66 9.99 16.38 2.49
C SER A 66 9.58 15.50 3.67
N GLN A 67 8.82 14.43 3.44
CA GLN A 67 8.27 13.56 4.49
C GLN A 67 9.07 12.27 4.66
N ARG A 68 9.78 11.79 3.62
CA ARG A 68 10.52 10.52 3.66
C ARG A 68 11.70 10.48 2.68
N GLU A 69 12.75 9.79 3.10
CA GLU A 69 13.84 9.34 2.25
C GLU A 69 13.55 7.89 1.80
N ASN A 70 13.75 7.60 0.52
CA ASN A 70 13.57 6.25 -0.03
C ASN A 70 14.89 5.73 -0.59
N VAL A 71 15.14 4.43 -0.40
CA VAL A 71 16.35 3.74 -0.85
C VAL A 71 15.94 2.42 -1.49
N LEU A 72 16.44 2.15 -2.69
CA LEU A 72 16.36 0.84 -3.32
C LEU A 72 17.72 0.16 -3.23
N MET A 73 17.75 -1.08 -2.74
CA MET A 73 18.92 -1.94 -2.73
C MET A 73 18.66 -3.15 -3.60
N ALA A 74 19.65 -3.55 -4.37
CA ALA A 74 19.63 -4.72 -5.23
C ALA A 74 20.60 -5.78 -4.72
N CYS A 75 20.12 -7.01 -4.54
CA CYS A 75 20.92 -8.21 -4.36
C CYS A 75 21.14 -8.86 -5.72
N ALA A 76 22.40 -9.01 -6.13
CA ALA A 76 22.77 -9.54 -7.42
C ALA A 76 23.92 -10.52 -7.34
N GLU A 77 23.96 -11.42 -8.32
CA GLU A 77 25.09 -12.29 -8.61
C GLU A 77 25.87 -11.74 -9.79
N ARG A 78 27.18 -11.93 -9.75
CA ARG A 78 28.05 -11.58 -10.87
C ARG A 78 28.60 -12.86 -11.50
N GLU A 79 28.40 -13.02 -12.82
CA GLU A 79 29.06 -14.04 -13.59
C GLU A 79 30.43 -13.56 -14.07
N GLY A 80 31.50 -14.30 -13.74
CA GLY A 80 32.84 -14.13 -14.33
C GLY A 80 33.87 -13.38 -13.49
N THR A 81 35.16 -13.39 -13.97
CA THR A 81 36.34 -12.86 -13.30
C THR A 81 36.33 -11.34 -13.13
N VAL A 82 36.84 -10.90 -11.98
CA VAL A 82 36.90 -9.51 -11.49
C VAL A 82 37.86 -8.62 -12.31
N HIS A 83 37.50 -8.26 -13.55
CA HIS A 83 38.24 -7.20 -14.24
C HIS A 83 37.33 -6.42 -15.22
N ALA A 84 37.25 -5.11 -15.00
CA ALA A 84 36.70 -4.01 -15.79
C ALA A 84 35.40 -3.37 -15.26
N GLN A 85 35.28 -2.06 -15.50
CA GLN A 85 34.02 -1.29 -15.37
C GLN A 85 32.91 -2.04 -16.12
N LYS A 86 31.87 -2.46 -15.40
CA LYS A 86 30.86 -3.36 -15.96
C LYS A 86 29.49 -2.72 -15.93
N ASP A 87 28.79 -2.91 -17.04
CA ASP A 87 27.41 -2.51 -17.26
C ASP A 87 26.46 -3.32 -16.34
N GLU A 88 25.33 -2.74 -15.94
CA GLU A 88 24.27 -3.43 -15.16
C GLU A 88 23.77 -4.69 -15.89
N THR A 89 23.96 -4.77 -17.20
CA THR A 89 23.57 -5.94 -18.02
C THR A 89 24.36 -7.22 -17.72
N ASP A 90 25.50 -7.10 -17.02
CA ASP A 90 26.30 -8.25 -16.56
C ASP A 90 25.87 -8.78 -15.17
N LEU A 91 24.84 -8.18 -14.57
CA LEU A 91 24.32 -8.55 -13.26
C LEU A 91 23.07 -9.41 -13.40
N LYS A 92 23.04 -10.52 -12.66
CA LYS A 92 21.82 -11.29 -12.44
C LYS A 92 21.20 -10.87 -11.10
N PHE A 93 20.14 -10.07 -11.17
CA PHE A 93 19.41 -9.68 -9.97
C PHE A 93 18.66 -10.88 -9.37
N ARG A 94 18.68 -10.99 -8.03
CA ARG A 94 18.04 -12.06 -7.28
C ARG A 94 16.92 -11.53 -6.37
N GLY A 95 17.02 -10.29 -5.95
CA GLY A 95 16.01 -9.63 -5.13
C GLY A 95 16.36 -8.19 -4.82
N PHE A 96 15.39 -7.52 -4.21
CA PHE A 96 15.47 -6.09 -3.89
C PHE A 96 14.91 -5.81 -2.50
N ALA A 97 15.46 -4.80 -1.83
CA ALA A 97 14.86 -4.19 -0.65
C ALA A 97 14.54 -2.73 -0.97
N GLN A 98 13.26 -2.40 -0.96
CA GLN A 98 12.78 -1.02 -1.08
C GLN A 98 12.53 -0.48 0.32
N LEU A 99 13.31 0.50 0.75
CA LEU A 99 13.28 1.08 2.08
C LEU A 99 12.69 2.46 2.07
N SER A 100 11.92 2.79 3.10
CA SER A 100 11.38 4.13 3.33
C SER A 100 11.64 4.55 4.77
N PHE A 101 12.22 5.74 4.93
CA PHE A 101 12.60 6.32 6.21
C PHE A 101 11.80 7.61 6.45
N PRO A 102 10.83 7.61 7.35
CA PRO A 102 10.09 8.81 7.74
C PRO A 102 11.03 9.91 8.28
N LEU A 103 10.77 11.20 7.95
CA LEU A 103 11.64 12.33 8.32
C LEU A 103 11.00 13.28 9.33
N LEU A 104 9.67 13.32 9.45
CA LEU A 104 8.94 14.28 10.28
C LEU A 104 8.39 13.65 11.58
N SER A 105 7.78 12.47 11.46
CA SER A 105 7.28 11.67 12.58
C SER A 105 7.90 10.29 12.52
N ASP A 106 7.80 9.50 13.59
CA ASP A 106 8.30 8.12 13.65
C ASP A 106 9.75 7.97 13.16
N THR A 107 10.56 8.96 13.48
CA THR A 107 11.94 9.03 12.98
C THR A 107 12.87 7.91 13.48
N HIS A 108 12.38 7.05 14.35
CA HIS A 108 13.05 5.83 14.80
C HIS A 108 12.72 4.60 13.93
N VAL A 109 11.76 4.75 12.99
CA VAL A 109 11.21 3.65 12.17
C VAL A 109 11.85 3.62 10.78
N ALA A 110 11.95 2.42 10.21
CA ALA A 110 12.14 2.16 8.80
C ALA A 110 11.06 1.20 8.30
N HIS A 111 10.60 1.41 7.07
CA HIS A 111 9.69 0.48 6.38
C HIS A 111 10.45 -0.20 5.25
N ALA A 112 10.17 -1.48 5.01
CA ALA A 112 10.78 -2.25 3.93
C ALA A 112 9.74 -3.11 3.19
N VAL A 113 9.96 -3.25 1.88
CA VAL A 113 9.35 -4.28 1.04
C VAL A 113 10.47 -5.06 0.40
N PHE A 114 10.46 -6.40 0.52
CA PHE A 114 11.42 -7.28 -0.14
C PHE A 114 10.76 -7.94 -1.34
N ASN A 115 11.33 -7.71 -2.53
CA ASN A 115 10.90 -8.32 -3.78
C ASN A 115 11.95 -9.34 -4.22
N TYR A 116 11.51 -10.48 -4.74
CA TYR A 116 12.38 -11.55 -5.19
C TYR A 116 12.20 -11.76 -6.69
N VAL A 117 13.32 -11.95 -7.38
CA VAL A 117 13.34 -12.29 -8.80
C VAL A 117 13.35 -13.82 -8.90
N ASP A 118 12.50 -14.38 -9.75
CA ASP A 118 12.26 -15.80 -9.84
C ASP A 118 11.78 -16.41 -8.49
N ASP A 119 12.42 -17.49 -8.03
CA ASP A 119 12.07 -18.16 -6.80
C ASP A 119 12.68 -17.47 -5.57
N PHE A 120 11.94 -17.49 -4.48
CA PHE A 120 12.41 -17.05 -3.18
C PHE A 120 13.59 -17.89 -2.70
N ALA A 121 14.68 -17.23 -2.26
CA ALA A 121 15.88 -17.86 -1.74
C ALA A 121 16.26 -17.26 -0.36
N PRO A 122 16.41 -18.10 0.70
CA PRO A 122 16.76 -17.63 2.04
C PRO A 122 18.04 -16.79 2.10
N GLU A 123 19.05 -17.14 1.33
CA GLU A 123 20.33 -16.41 1.30
C GLU A 123 20.19 -15.00 0.72
N VAL A 124 19.21 -14.78 -0.18
CA VAL A 124 18.86 -13.45 -0.70
C VAL A 124 18.20 -12.61 0.40
N PHE A 125 17.27 -13.21 1.15
CA PHE A 125 16.65 -12.57 2.31
C PHE A 125 17.69 -12.14 3.35
N ASP A 126 18.59 -13.03 3.74
CA ASP A 126 19.64 -12.75 4.75
C ASP A 126 20.57 -11.61 4.31
N SER A 127 20.93 -11.59 3.02
CA SER A 127 21.80 -10.55 2.46
C SER A 127 21.08 -9.20 2.44
N LEU A 128 19.81 -9.15 1.99
CA LEU A 128 18.99 -7.94 1.98
C LEU A 128 18.68 -7.43 3.39
N LEU A 129 18.38 -8.33 4.34
CA LEU A 129 18.11 -7.95 5.72
C LEU A 129 19.36 -7.38 6.40
N THR A 130 20.54 -7.98 6.16
CA THR A 130 21.81 -7.46 6.66
C THR A 130 22.07 -6.05 6.15
N ALA A 131 21.98 -5.83 4.84
CA ALA A 131 22.16 -4.52 4.24
C ALA A 131 21.09 -3.50 4.70
N THR A 132 19.84 -3.95 4.93
CA THR A 132 18.78 -3.11 5.51
C THR A 132 19.15 -2.64 6.93
N LYS A 133 19.66 -3.54 7.77
CA LYS A 133 20.12 -3.19 9.13
C LYS A 133 21.29 -2.19 9.10
N ASP A 134 22.21 -2.33 8.15
CA ASP A 134 23.31 -1.37 7.96
C ASP A 134 22.78 0.03 7.56
N GLU A 135 21.81 0.11 6.65
CA GLU A 135 21.15 1.36 6.27
C GLU A 135 20.39 2.01 7.43
N MET A 136 19.72 1.22 8.26
CA MET A 136 19.06 1.66 9.48
C MET A 136 20.06 2.21 10.50
N SER A 137 21.15 1.50 10.73
CA SER A 137 22.20 1.92 11.66
C SER A 137 22.80 3.28 11.28
N GLN A 138 23.09 3.51 9.99
CA GLN A 138 23.58 4.80 9.47
C GLN A 138 22.62 5.95 9.73
N ARG A 139 21.31 5.67 9.83
CA ARG A 139 20.24 6.66 10.08
C ARG A 139 19.71 6.64 11.51
N GLN A 140 20.34 5.87 12.40
CA GLN A 140 19.93 5.73 13.80
C GLN A 140 18.46 5.25 13.94
N ARG A 141 18.00 4.35 13.04
CA ARG A 141 16.69 3.74 13.12
C ARG A 141 16.73 2.47 13.95
N THR A 142 15.75 2.26 14.82
CA THR A 142 15.73 1.14 15.77
C THR A 142 14.59 0.16 15.51
N THR A 143 13.60 0.54 14.73
CA THR A 143 12.44 -0.31 14.43
C THR A 143 12.28 -0.50 12.92
N LEU A 144 12.19 -1.75 12.48
CA LEU A 144 11.94 -2.12 11.09
C LEU A 144 10.54 -2.73 10.95
N TYR A 145 9.74 -2.18 10.07
CA TYR A 145 8.52 -2.81 9.59
C TYR A 145 8.72 -3.36 8.19
N VAL A 146 8.44 -4.65 8.01
CA VAL A 146 8.43 -5.31 6.70
C VAL A 146 7.00 -5.58 6.30
N GLN A 147 6.59 -5.04 5.14
CA GLN A 147 5.29 -5.32 4.53
C GLN A 147 5.43 -6.41 3.47
N MET A 148 4.47 -7.33 3.44
CA MET A 148 4.51 -8.47 2.53
C MET A 148 3.11 -8.97 2.18
N ASN A 149 2.87 -9.14 0.88
CA ASN A 149 1.67 -9.79 0.37
C ASN A 149 1.87 -11.31 0.33
N ILE A 150 0.86 -12.05 0.80
CA ILE A 150 0.86 -13.52 0.88
C ILE A 150 -0.50 -14.08 0.45
N ALA A 151 -0.54 -15.35 0.07
CA ALA A 151 -1.79 -16.07 -0.16
C ALA A 151 -2.69 -16.09 1.09
N LEU A 152 -3.97 -16.42 0.95
CA LEU A 152 -4.93 -16.42 2.07
C LEU A 152 -4.53 -17.36 3.21
N ASP A 153 -3.83 -18.44 2.92
CA ASP A 153 -3.25 -19.40 3.88
C ASP A 153 -1.74 -19.20 4.12
N GLY A 154 -1.18 -18.11 3.58
CA GLY A 154 0.27 -17.89 3.55
C GLY A 154 0.92 -17.69 4.92
N LEU A 155 0.16 -17.36 5.98
CA LEU A 155 0.74 -17.28 7.32
C LEU A 155 1.35 -18.62 7.79
N GLU A 156 0.78 -19.73 7.33
CA GLU A 156 1.21 -21.10 7.63
C GLU A 156 2.05 -21.73 6.50
N THR A 157 1.86 -21.29 5.26
CA THR A 157 2.41 -21.98 4.07
C THR A 157 3.54 -21.21 3.38
N ASP A 158 3.61 -19.88 3.56
CA ASP A 158 4.63 -19.06 2.90
C ASP A 158 5.98 -19.13 3.65
N PRO A 159 7.06 -19.64 3.04
CA PRO A 159 8.36 -19.78 3.69
C PRO A 159 8.96 -18.44 4.14
N ARG A 160 8.55 -17.32 3.54
CA ARG A 160 8.99 -15.97 3.94
C ARG A 160 8.50 -15.64 5.35
N CYS A 161 7.29 -16.09 5.73
CA CYS A 161 6.76 -15.91 7.09
C CYS A 161 7.60 -16.65 8.14
N GLU A 162 8.07 -17.85 7.82
CA GLU A 162 8.93 -18.63 8.72
C GLU A 162 10.30 -17.94 8.90
N LEU A 163 10.90 -17.44 7.82
CA LEU A 163 12.17 -16.72 7.89
C LEU A 163 12.06 -15.42 8.69
N LEU A 164 10.99 -14.66 8.53
CA LEU A 164 10.77 -13.44 9.33
C LEU A 164 10.68 -13.81 10.83
N ARG A 165 9.92 -14.84 11.20
CA ARG A 165 9.86 -15.31 12.59
C ARG A 165 11.24 -15.77 13.10
N GLY A 166 11.97 -16.54 12.27
CA GLY A 166 13.33 -16.99 12.58
C GLY A 166 14.33 -15.85 12.76
N ALA A 167 14.16 -14.75 12.04
CA ALA A 167 14.95 -13.53 12.15
C ALA A 167 14.54 -12.61 13.32
N GLY A 168 13.54 -13.02 14.11
CA GLY A 168 13.09 -12.30 15.30
C GLY A 168 12.01 -11.24 15.05
N PHE A 169 11.37 -11.25 13.87
CA PHE A 169 10.22 -10.38 13.62
C PHE A 169 8.96 -10.90 14.32
N GLU A 170 8.19 -9.97 14.84
CA GLU A 170 6.85 -10.22 15.37
C GLU A 170 5.81 -9.84 14.33
N LEU A 171 4.79 -10.71 14.16
CA LEU A 171 3.67 -10.42 13.28
C LEU A 171 2.80 -9.32 13.91
N GLY A 172 2.62 -8.23 13.17
CA GLY A 172 1.75 -7.13 13.53
C GLY A 172 0.38 -7.24 12.85
N VAL A 173 -0.02 -6.20 12.11
CA VAL A 173 -1.32 -6.17 11.44
C VAL A 173 -1.34 -7.14 10.27
N VAL A 174 -2.46 -7.85 10.13
CA VAL A 174 -2.79 -8.66 8.94
C VAL A 174 -4.06 -8.10 8.35
N GLU A 175 -3.99 -7.64 7.11
CA GLU A 175 -5.14 -7.15 6.37
C GLU A 175 -5.54 -8.14 5.27
N GLN A 176 -6.82 -8.25 5.04
CA GLN A 176 -7.39 -9.01 3.93
C GLN A 176 -7.73 -8.07 2.79
N ALA A 177 -7.09 -8.27 1.64
CA ALA A 177 -7.52 -7.71 0.38
C ALA A 177 -8.77 -8.43 -0.11
N SER A 178 -9.82 -7.67 -0.41
CA SER A 178 -11.09 -8.21 -0.92
C SER A 178 -11.53 -7.44 -2.15
N GLU A 179 -12.17 -8.13 -3.09
CA GLU A 179 -12.56 -7.60 -4.40
C GLU A 179 -14.05 -7.85 -4.67
N LEU A 180 -14.72 -6.88 -5.30
CA LEU A 180 -16.07 -6.99 -5.83
C LEU A 180 -16.06 -6.63 -7.32
N ASP A 181 -16.64 -7.48 -8.16
CA ASP A 181 -17.03 -7.07 -9.51
C ASP A 181 -18.15 -6.00 -9.42
N LEU A 182 -17.83 -4.79 -9.89
CA LEU A 182 -18.72 -3.64 -9.77
C LEU A 182 -20.06 -3.83 -10.51
N ALA A 183 -20.09 -4.69 -11.55
CA ALA A 183 -21.31 -5.06 -12.23
C ALA A 183 -22.29 -5.81 -11.32
N LEU A 184 -21.80 -6.49 -10.28
CA LEU A 184 -22.60 -7.21 -9.29
C LEU A 184 -23.01 -6.33 -8.09
N ALA A 185 -22.50 -5.10 -8.00
CA ALA A 185 -22.84 -4.19 -6.91
C ALA A 185 -24.32 -3.84 -6.92
N GLN A 186 -24.96 -4.02 -5.77
CA GLN A 186 -26.38 -3.71 -5.58
C GLN A 186 -26.61 -2.21 -5.48
N ASP A 187 -27.70 -1.75 -6.07
CA ASP A 187 -28.14 -0.36 -5.94
C ASP A 187 -28.61 -0.07 -4.50
N PRO A 188 -28.26 1.11 -3.94
CA PRO A 188 -28.66 1.48 -2.59
C PRO A 188 -30.15 1.79 -2.49
N GLU A 189 -30.83 1.27 -1.47
CA GLU A 189 -32.15 1.70 -1.05
C GLU A 189 -32.01 2.74 0.08
N ILE A 190 -32.20 4.03 -0.25
CA ILE A 190 -31.99 5.13 0.71
C ILE A 190 -33.22 5.25 1.62
N PRO A 191 -33.11 5.03 2.95
CA PRO A 191 -34.21 5.20 3.88
C PRO A 191 -34.68 6.67 3.93
N ALA A 192 -35.97 6.88 4.22
CA ALA A 192 -36.51 8.20 4.45
C ALA A 192 -35.74 8.92 5.57
N GLY A 193 -35.45 10.22 5.34
CA GLY A 193 -34.68 11.04 6.29
C GLY A 193 -33.16 11.02 6.05
N LEU A 194 -32.66 10.16 5.16
CA LEU A 194 -31.27 10.18 4.71
C LEU A 194 -31.17 10.75 3.29
N ARG A 195 -30.11 11.51 3.02
CA ARG A 195 -29.82 12.08 1.71
C ARG A 195 -28.34 11.77 1.34
N PRO A 196 -28.08 11.18 0.18
CA PRO A 196 -26.72 11.03 -0.32
C PRO A 196 -26.18 12.37 -0.80
N VAL A 197 -24.89 12.62 -0.56
CA VAL A 197 -24.14 13.77 -1.08
C VAL A 197 -22.82 13.24 -1.63
N TYR A 198 -22.49 13.66 -2.84
CA TYR A 198 -21.30 13.23 -3.55
C TYR A 198 -20.37 14.41 -3.83
N PHE A 199 -19.05 14.17 -3.76
CA PHE A 199 -18.07 15.18 -4.15
C PHE A 199 -16.75 14.52 -4.57
N ALA A 200 -15.93 15.28 -5.31
CA ALA A 200 -14.61 14.83 -5.76
C ALA A 200 -13.48 15.49 -4.94
N GLY A 201 -12.36 14.77 -4.78
CA GLY A 201 -11.20 15.27 -4.04
C GLY A 201 -11.48 15.42 -2.56
N TRP A 202 -10.88 16.44 -1.91
CA TRP A 202 -10.95 16.63 -0.46
C TRP A 202 -11.92 17.73 -0.01
N MET A 203 -12.60 18.41 -0.95
CA MET A 203 -13.49 19.52 -0.61
C MET A 203 -14.97 19.13 -0.72
N PRO A 204 -15.64 18.81 0.41
CA PRO A 204 -17.10 18.63 0.41
C PRO A 204 -17.82 19.96 0.14
N PRO A 205 -19.13 19.94 -0.17
CA PRO A 205 -19.95 21.15 -0.24
C PRO A 205 -19.83 21.99 1.03
N GLU A 206 -19.85 23.31 0.89
CA GLU A 206 -19.53 24.29 1.95
C GLU A 206 -20.31 24.04 3.26
N GLU A 207 -21.59 23.72 3.13
CA GLU A 207 -22.45 23.42 4.28
C GLU A 207 -22.02 22.18 5.09
N HIS A 208 -21.19 21.32 4.51
CA HIS A 208 -20.73 20.07 5.13
C HIS A 208 -19.29 20.13 5.65
N ILE A 209 -18.50 21.15 5.34
CA ILE A 209 -17.07 21.23 5.71
C ILE A 209 -16.87 21.00 7.21
N LYS A 210 -17.57 21.75 8.06
CA LYS A 210 -17.40 21.65 9.51
C LYS A 210 -17.69 20.24 10.05
N SER A 211 -18.75 19.60 9.57
CA SER A 211 -19.10 18.24 9.99
C SER A 211 -18.17 17.19 9.38
N PHE A 212 -17.64 17.46 8.20
CA PHE A 212 -16.67 16.58 7.54
C PHE A 212 -15.33 16.55 8.31
N LEU A 213 -14.79 17.71 8.70
CA LEU A 213 -13.57 17.78 9.52
C LEU A 213 -13.71 16.97 10.80
N ARG A 214 -14.87 17.11 11.49
CA ARG A 214 -15.15 16.33 12.69
C ARG A 214 -15.24 14.81 12.40
N ILE A 215 -15.79 14.39 11.27
CA ILE A 215 -15.83 12.99 10.86
C ILE A 215 -14.41 12.45 10.62
N MET A 216 -13.54 13.25 10.01
CA MET A 216 -12.14 12.88 9.78
C MET A 216 -11.39 12.68 11.11
N GLU A 217 -11.56 13.58 12.08
CA GLU A 217 -11.01 13.41 13.45
C GLU A 217 -11.51 12.12 14.12
N MET A 218 -12.83 11.90 14.10
CA MET A 218 -13.45 10.72 14.71
C MET A 218 -13.07 9.41 14.01
N SER A 219 -12.80 9.44 12.70
CA SER A 219 -12.39 8.24 11.95
C SER A 219 -10.99 7.78 12.37
N TRP A 220 -10.09 8.71 12.70
CA TRP A 220 -8.77 8.39 13.25
C TRP A 220 -8.85 7.78 14.65
N GLU A 221 -9.76 8.24 15.49
CA GLU A 221 -9.97 7.66 16.84
C GLU A 221 -10.45 6.20 16.79
N ASP A 222 -11.12 5.79 15.71
CA ASP A 222 -11.65 4.44 15.53
C ASP A 222 -10.67 3.47 14.81
N VAL A 223 -9.57 3.97 14.26
CA VAL A 223 -8.49 3.13 13.68
C VAL A 223 -7.64 2.59 14.84
N PRO A 224 -7.34 1.28 14.89
CA PRO A 224 -6.37 0.76 15.84
C PRO A 224 -5.03 1.46 15.62
N ALA A 225 -4.76 2.48 16.42
CA ALA A 225 -3.50 3.18 16.40
C ALA A 225 -2.44 2.32 17.10
N THR A 226 -1.19 2.38 16.65
CA THR A 226 -0.07 2.03 17.52
C THR A 226 -0.11 2.96 18.72
N ASP A 227 0.27 2.51 19.91
CA ASP A 227 0.20 3.25 21.19
C ASP A 227 0.87 4.65 21.17
N GLU A 228 1.50 5.03 20.08
CA GLU A 228 2.28 6.24 19.86
C GLU A 228 1.62 7.26 18.91
N ALA A 229 0.46 6.94 18.29
CA ALA A 229 -0.18 7.84 17.31
C ALA A 229 -0.83 9.06 18.00
N GLU A 230 -0.37 10.26 17.70
CA GLU A 230 -0.98 11.51 18.17
C GLU A 230 -2.31 11.78 17.43
N PRO A 231 -3.33 12.31 18.15
CA PRO A 231 -4.59 12.68 17.51
C PRO A 231 -4.36 13.75 16.43
N GLN A 232 -4.79 13.49 15.22
CA GLN A 232 -4.70 14.45 14.13
C GLN A 232 -5.89 15.43 14.17
N VAL A 233 -5.60 16.71 14.30
CA VAL A 233 -6.61 17.78 14.17
C VAL A 233 -6.73 18.13 12.70
N TRP A 234 -7.95 18.04 12.18
CA TRP A 234 -8.24 18.39 10.80
C TRP A 234 -8.72 19.83 10.67
N THR A 235 -8.10 20.61 9.80
CA THR A 235 -8.47 22.00 9.53
C THR A 235 -8.93 22.19 8.08
N ARG A 236 -9.59 23.30 7.83
CA ARG A 236 -10.02 23.69 6.48
C ARG A 236 -8.79 23.83 5.56
N GLU A 237 -7.78 24.51 6.04
CA GLU A 237 -6.54 24.73 5.29
C GLU A 237 -5.90 23.42 4.85
N MET A 238 -5.87 22.42 5.74
CA MET A 238 -5.34 21.09 5.40
C MET A 238 -6.12 20.43 4.26
N ILE A 239 -7.46 20.44 4.31
CA ILE A 239 -8.24 19.83 3.22
C ILE A 239 -8.17 20.63 1.90
N GLU A 240 -7.97 21.96 1.96
CA GLU A 240 -7.71 22.81 0.79
C GLU A 240 -6.36 22.45 0.16
N GLU A 241 -5.30 22.28 0.95
CA GLU A 241 -3.98 21.85 0.49
C GLU A 241 -4.02 20.45 -0.12
N LEU A 242 -4.64 19.48 0.56
CA LEU A 242 -4.83 18.12 0.06
C LEU A 242 -5.65 18.09 -1.25
N HIS A 243 -6.67 18.94 -1.35
CA HIS A 243 -7.47 19.07 -2.57
C HIS A 243 -6.64 19.62 -3.74
N ALA A 244 -5.85 20.66 -3.50
CA ALA A 244 -4.96 21.24 -4.49
C ALA A 244 -3.84 20.25 -4.91
N GLU A 245 -3.34 19.43 -3.99
CA GLU A 245 -2.37 18.37 -4.28
C GLU A 245 -3.01 17.25 -5.11
N ASN A 246 -4.19 16.79 -4.70
CA ASN A 246 -4.93 15.77 -5.45
C ASN A 246 -5.25 16.20 -6.88
N ALA A 247 -5.59 17.47 -7.12
CA ALA A 247 -5.84 17.99 -8.46
C ALA A 247 -4.60 17.92 -9.40
N ARG A 248 -3.41 17.71 -8.86
CA ARG A 248 -2.14 17.52 -9.60
C ARG A 248 -1.67 16.07 -9.63
N SER A 249 -2.37 15.19 -8.96
CA SER A 249 -2.04 13.77 -8.90
C SER A 249 -2.62 13.00 -10.09
N THR A 250 -2.18 11.76 -10.26
CA THR A 250 -2.74 10.79 -11.23
C THR A 250 -3.93 10.02 -10.65
N LYS A 251 -4.56 10.53 -9.57
CA LYS A 251 -5.65 9.83 -8.88
C LYS A 251 -6.84 10.73 -8.68
N ASP A 252 -8.01 10.23 -9.01
CA ASP A 252 -9.28 10.83 -8.60
C ASP A 252 -9.70 10.28 -7.24
N ILE A 253 -10.43 11.10 -6.48
CA ILE A 253 -11.07 10.67 -5.23
C ILE A 253 -12.58 10.85 -5.39
N ALA A 254 -13.32 9.76 -5.30
CA ALA A 254 -14.78 9.75 -5.22
C ALA A 254 -15.20 9.63 -3.76
N ASN A 255 -16.13 10.49 -3.34
CA ASN A 255 -16.64 10.54 -1.98
C ASN A 255 -18.15 10.46 -1.93
N ALA A 256 -18.66 9.75 -0.92
CA ALA A 256 -20.08 9.68 -0.62
C ALA A 256 -20.33 9.96 0.86
N LEU A 257 -21.32 10.81 1.14
CA LEU A 257 -21.87 11.05 2.47
C LEU A 257 -23.31 10.58 2.52
N LEU A 258 -23.75 10.07 3.67
CA LEU A 258 -25.16 10.01 4.05
C LEU A 258 -25.41 11.09 5.09
N VAL A 259 -26.34 11.98 4.80
CA VAL A 259 -26.67 13.15 5.63
C VAL A 259 -28.11 13.04 6.12
N ASP A 260 -28.34 13.26 7.41
CA ASP A 260 -29.64 13.38 8.05
C ASP A 260 -29.86 14.77 8.63
N ALA A 261 -30.89 14.97 9.45
CA ALA A 261 -31.21 16.25 10.07
C ALA A 261 -30.15 16.74 11.06
N GLU A 262 -29.31 15.84 11.59
CA GLU A 262 -28.25 16.17 12.55
C GLU A 262 -26.87 16.34 11.88
N GLY A 263 -26.76 16.12 10.57
CA GLY A 263 -25.53 16.24 9.79
C GLY A 263 -25.06 14.93 9.18
N ILE A 264 -23.75 14.74 8.99
CA ILE A 264 -23.19 13.53 8.37
C ILE A 264 -23.39 12.32 9.29
N ALA A 265 -24.11 11.33 8.83
CA ALA A 265 -24.37 10.05 9.50
C ALA A 265 -23.36 8.97 9.09
N ALA A 266 -22.91 8.95 7.83
CA ALA A 266 -21.89 8.05 7.33
C ALA A 266 -21.09 8.66 6.19
N TYR A 267 -19.85 8.16 6.01
CA TYR A 267 -18.91 8.60 4.99
C TYR A 267 -18.17 7.39 4.42
N SER A 268 -17.94 7.40 3.12
CA SER A 268 -17.00 6.48 2.48
C SER A 268 -16.34 7.13 1.26
N CYS A 269 -15.10 6.75 0.96
CA CYS A 269 -14.39 7.25 -0.20
C CYS A 269 -13.62 6.13 -0.91
N ALA A 270 -13.29 6.40 -2.17
CA ALA A 270 -12.47 5.54 -2.98
C ALA A 270 -11.51 6.37 -3.85
N THR A 271 -10.37 5.80 -4.19
CA THR A 271 -9.41 6.37 -5.13
C THR A 271 -9.44 5.59 -6.44
N ILE A 272 -9.38 6.32 -7.54
CA ILE A 272 -9.31 5.79 -8.90
C ILE A 272 -7.97 6.25 -9.48
N ASP A 273 -7.10 5.30 -9.81
CA ASP A 273 -5.82 5.58 -10.43
C ASP A 273 -6.00 5.69 -11.95
N HIS A 274 -5.42 6.73 -12.57
CA HIS A 274 -5.54 6.95 -14.00
C HIS A 274 -4.80 5.89 -14.82
N ASP A 275 -3.77 5.24 -14.25
CA ASP A 275 -3.04 4.16 -14.91
C ASP A 275 -3.81 2.82 -14.84
N HIS A 276 -4.66 2.66 -13.81
CA HIS A 276 -5.46 1.44 -13.57
C HIS A 276 -6.90 1.79 -13.18
N PRO A 277 -7.66 2.47 -14.08
CA PRO A 277 -9.00 2.97 -13.77
C PRO A 277 -10.04 1.87 -13.53
N GLU A 278 -9.75 0.63 -13.98
CA GLU A 278 -10.62 -0.54 -13.78
C GLU A 278 -10.64 -1.03 -12.33
N ALA A 279 -9.60 -0.80 -11.54
CA ALA A 279 -9.46 -1.23 -10.14
C ALA A 279 -9.59 -0.04 -9.18
N VAL A 280 -10.77 0.15 -8.63
CA VAL A 280 -11.07 1.24 -7.71
C VAL A 280 -10.74 0.83 -6.28
N SER A 281 -9.84 1.55 -5.65
CA SER A 281 -9.41 1.28 -4.27
C SER A 281 -10.32 1.99 -3.28
N GLN A 282 -11.19 1.24 -2.61
CA GLN A 282 -12.01 1.78 -1.53
C GLN A 282 -11.17 1.97 -0.28
N GLN A 283 -11.22 3.18 0.25
CA GLN A 283 -10.46 3.61 1.41
C GLN A 283 -11.33 3.58 2.68
N ILE A 284 -11.59 4.73 3.26
CA ILE A 284 -12.32 4.89 4.52
C ILE A 284 -13.80 4.51 4.34
N THR A 285 -14.34 3.82 5.34
CA THR A 285 -15.78 3.71 5.60
C THR A 285 -16.02 4.01 7.07
N PHE A 286 -16.74 5.09 7.34
CA PHE A 286 -17.03 5.54 8.69
C PHE A 286 -18.54 5.71 8.89
N VAL A 287 -19.02 5.31 10.06
CA VAL A 287 -20.39 5.56 10.52
C VAL A 287 -20.33 6.31 11.85
N HIS A 288 -20.92 7.50 11.89
CA HIS A 288 -20.98 8.30 13.09
C HIS A 288 -21.55 7.50 14.26
N ARG A 289 -20.98 7.65 15.47
CA ARG A 289 -21.32 6.81 16.65
C ARG A 289 -22.81 6.80 16.94
N ARG A 290 -23.52 7.95 16.79
CA ARG A 290 -24.97 8.07 16.96
C ARG A 290 -25.81 7.24 15.97
N ALA A 291 -25.25 6.93 14.80
CA ALA A 291 -25.95 6.27 13.71
C ALA A 291 -25.54 4.79 13.53
N ARG A 292 -24.71 4.26 14.43
CA ARG A 292 -24.27 2.85 14.40
C ARG A 292 -25.45 1.91 14.70
N GLY A 293 -25.33 0.67 14.25
CA GLY A 293 -26.37 -0.37 14.45
C GLY A 293 -27.55 -0.28 13.45
N GLN A 294 -27.59 0.71 12.56
CA GLN A 294 -28.68 0.96 11.60
C GLN A 294 -28.36 0.45 10.18
N GLY A 295 -27.30 -0.33 9.98
CA GLY A 295 -26.92 -0.85 8.65
C GLY A 295 -26.20 0.18 7.74
N LEU A 296 -25.92 1.40 8.23
CA LEU A 296 -25.38 2.48 7.41
C LEU A 296 -23.97 2.20 6.86
N GLY A 297 -23.19 1.30 7.49
CA GLY A 297 -21.87 0.91 6.96
C GLY A 297 -21.98 0.18 5.62
N MET A 298 -22.97 -0.70 5.45
CA MET A 298 -23.26 -1.35 4.18
C MET A 298 -23.87 -0.35 3.17
N LEU A 299 -24.84 0.43 3.62
CA LEU A 299 -25.53 1.39 2.77
C LEU A 299 -24.58 2.43 2.18
N ILE A 300 -23.68 3.01 2.97
CA ILE A 300 -22.76 4.04 2.45
C ILE A 300 -21.77 3.46 1.42
N LYS A 301 -21.36 2.20 1.56
CA LYS A 301 -20.59 1.51 0.52
C LYS A 301 -21.38 1.34 -0.77
N GLN A 302 -22.63 0.91 -0.70
CA GLN A 302 -23.50 0.81 -1.87
C GLN A 302 -23.71 2.18 -2.56
N VAL A 303 -23.88 3.24 -1.77
CA VAL A 303 -23.99 4.62 -2.26
C VAL A 303 -22.72 5.04 -3.00
N LEU A 304 -21.54 4.76 -2.41
CA LEU A 304 -20.26 5.03 -3.06
C LEU A 304 -20.09 4.22 -4.36
N TYR A 305 -20.43 2.92 -4.35
CA TYR A 305 -20.30 2.06 -5.54
C TYR A 305 -21.20 2.54 -6.69
N ARG A 306 -22.40 3.05 -6.36
CA ARG A 306 -23.27 3.66 -7.36
C ARG A 306 -22.65 4.92 -7.98
N GLU A 307 -22.09 5.82 -7.16
CA GLU A 307 -21.39 7.02 -7.64
C GLU A 307 -20.18 6.65 -8.53
N VAL A 308 -19.40 5.63 -8.14
CA VAL A 308 -18.29 5.13 -8.95
C VAL A 308 -18.77 4.62 -10.30
N LYS A 309 -19.82 3.81 -10.34
CA LYS A 309 -20.42 3.31 -11.60
C LYS A 309 -20.88 4.43 -12.52
N ASP A 310 -21.48 5.48 -11.95
CA ASP A 310 -22.06 6.57 -12.73
C ASP A 310 -21.00 7.54 -13.28
N ARG A 311 -19.89 7.73 -12.56
CA ARG A 311 -18.87 8.72 -12.91
C ARG A 311 -17.63 8.15 -13.59
N PHE A 312 -17.29 6.90 -13.33
CA PHE A 312 -16.07 6.27 -13.82
C PHE A 312 -16.40 5.05 -14.69
N PRO A 313 -16.69 5.27 -15.99
CA PRO A 313 -17.19 4.21 -16.87
C PRO A 313 -16.17 3.07 -17.11
N ASP A 314 -14.88 3.30 -16.84
CA ASP A 314 -13.82 2.31 -16.95
C ASP A 314 -13.66 1.47 -15.68
N ALA A 315 -14.27 1.87 -14.56
CA ALA A 315 -14.24 1.11 -13.31
C ALA A 315 -14.95 -0.25 -13.50
N ARG A 316 -14.31 -1.32 -13.06
CA ARG A 316 -14.80 -2.70 -13.16
C ARG A 316 -14.87 -3.37 -11.81
N ARG A 317 -13.97 -3.05 -10.91
CA ARG A 317 -13.80 -3.71 -9.62
C ARG A 317 -13.61 -2.71 -8.50
N ILE A 318 -14.13 -3.07 -7.32
CA ILE A 318 -13.82 -2.41 -6.07
C ILE A 318 -12.85 -3.30 -5.31
N VAL A 319 -11.76 -2.74 -4.85
CA VAL A 319 -10.77 -3.40 -4.00
C VAL A 319 -10.73 -2.69 -2.65
N THR A 320 -10.64 -3.43 -1.56
CA THR A 320 -10.51 -2.88 -0.21
C THR A 320 -9.65 -3.77 0.67
N PHE A 321 -8.98 -3.15 1.64
CA PHE A 321 -8.17 -3.82 2.65
C PHE A 321 -8.80 -3.63 4.02
N ASN A 322 -8.87 -4.69 4.81
CA ASN A 322 -9.40 -4.63 6.16
C ASN A 322 -8.62 -5.56 7.07
N ALA A 323 -8.26 -5.05 8.25
CA ALA A 323 -7.64 -5.87 9.28
C ALA A 323 -8.51 -7.09 9.63
N LEU A 324 -7.88 -8.25 9.84
CA LEU A 324 -8.60 -9.52 10.11
C LEU A 324 -9.40 -9.49 11.42
N ASP A 325 -9.02 -8.67 12.38
CA ASP A 325 -9.74 -8.47 13.64
C ASP A 325 -10.93 -7.50 13.49
N ASN A 326 -11.06 -6.80 12.35
CA ASN A 326 -12.24 -6.01 12.03
C ASN A 326 -13.37 -6.89 11.44
N GLU A 327 -13.78 -7.90 12.22
CA GLU A 327 -14.81 -8.87 11.84
C GLU A 327 -16.09 -8.20 11.31
N ARG A 328 -16.44 -7.04 11.89
CA ARG A 328 -17.63 -6.29 11.48
C ARG A 328 -17.53 -5.80 10.04
N MET A 329 -16.39 -5.24 9.65
CA MET A 329 -16.19 -4.74 8.29
C MET A 329 -16.08 -5.91 7.30
N LEU A 330 -15.39 -6.98 7.67
CA LEU A 330 -15.32 -8.20 6.88
C LEU A 330 -16.72 -8.80 6.61
N ALA A 331 -17.58 -8.85 7.62
CA ALA A 331 -18.98 -9.33 7.47
C ALA A 331 -19.82 -8.39 6.57
N ILE A 332 -19.57 -7.07 6.56
CA ILE A 332 -20.22 -6.14 5.63
C ILE A 332 -19.73 -6.41 4.21
N ASN A 333 -18.42 -6.58 4.02
CA ASN A 333 -17.83 -6.86 2.71
C ASN A 333 -18.37 -8.17 2.12
N GLU A 334 -18.44 -9.22 2.91
CA GLU A 334 -19.01 -10.51 2.49
C GLU A 334 -20.47 -10.37 2.03
N LYS A 335 -21.32 -9.65 2.80
CA LYS A 335 -22.71 -9.39 2.44
C LYS A 335 -22.87 -8.56 1.16
N LEU A 336 -21.93 -7.68 0.88
CA LEU A 336 -21.86 -6.90 -0.36
C LEU A 336 -21.35 -7.74 -1.55
N GLY A 337 -20.86 -8.96 -1.30
CA GLY A 337 -20.33 -9.86 -2.33
C GLY A 337 -18.83 -9.69 -2.61
N LEU A 338 -18.10 -8.92 -1.78
CA LEU A 338 -16.65 -8.88 -1.88
C LEU A 338 -16.06 -10.25 -1.52
N ARG A 339 -15.05 -10.67 -2.27
CA ARG A 339 -14.37 -11.95 -2.10
C ARG A 339 -12.92 -11.73 -1.70
N PRO A 340 -12.41 -12.46 -0.68
CA PRO A 340 -10.99 -12.45 -0.33
C PRO A 340 -10.11 -12.82 -1.52
N LYS A 341 -8.97 -12.15 -1.66
CA LYS A 341 -7.98 -12.38 -2.72
C LYS A 341 -6.64 -12.84 -2.15
N PHE A 342 -6.07 -12.03 -1.28
CA PHE A 342 -4.81 -12.29 -0.60
C PHE A 342 -4.75 -11.55 0.74
N ARG A 343 -3.67 -11.70 1.48
CA ARG A 343 -3.42 -10.96 2.72
C ARG A 343 -2.18 -10.07 2.58
N GLU A 344 -2.24 -8.87 3.15
CA GLU A 344 -1.09 -8.04 3.43
C GLU A 344 -0.72 -8.20 4.90
N THR A 345 0.56 -8.40 5.18
CA THR A 345 1.09 -8.57 6.54
C THR A 345 2.13 -7.50 6.84
N SER A 346 2.11 -7.01 8.06
CA SER A 346 3.15 -6.12 8.60
C SER A 346 3.92 -6.86 9.69
N TRP A 347 5.24 -6.89 9.59
CA TRP A 347 6.15 -7.57 10.50
C TRP A 347 7.08 -6.56 11.15
N LYS A 348 7.20 -6.59 12.48
CA LYS A 348 7.99 -5.64 13.26
C LYS A 348 9.25 -6.32 13.83
N LEU A 349 10.39 -5.68 13.66
CA LEU A 349 11.65 -6.04 14.31
C LEU A 349 12.18 -4.81 15.06
N VAL A 350 12.45 -4.96 16.37
CA VAL A 350 13.15 -3.96 17.16
C VAL A 350 14.62 -4.34 17.21
N ILE A 351 15.48 -3.44 16.73
CA ILE A 351 16.94 -3.62 16.75
C ILE A 351 17.45 -2.93 18.00
N ASN A 352 17.80 -3.73 19.00
CA ASN A 352 18.50 -3.22 20.17
C ASN A 352 19.90 -2.78 19.74
N GLY A 353 20.25 -1.52 19.95
CA GLY A 353 21.55 -0.95 19.61
C GLY A 353 22.70 -1.57 20.42
#